data_1277ca98a4c892265b4b4b733ec535aa
#
_entry.id   1277ca98a4c892265b4b4b733ec535aa
#
_cell.length_a   1.000
_cell.length_b   1.000
_cell.length_c   1.000
_cell.angle_alpha   90.00
_cell.angle_beta   90.00
_cell.angle_gamma   90.00
#
_symmetry.space_group_name_H-M   'P 1'
#
loop_
_entity.id
_entity.type
_entity.pdbx_description
1 polymer ?
#
loop_
_entity_poly.entity_id
_entity_poly.type
_entity_poly.pdbx_seq_one_letter_code
_entity_poly.pdbx_strand_id
1 'polypeptide(L)'
;MSEKTMKALVLEEAFKVNLKDVPLPEVPNGYARVKMLAISICGSDIHAYKGNSLLLTYPRVLGHELCGVIDEINGDGGAFKIGDKVSVFRYISCGHCVACRQHRENCCTSLKVLGVHVEGGIAEYVSVPIENLLKVPETMD
;
A
#
# COMPACT_ATOMS: atom_id res chain seq x y z
N MET A 1 -2.95 26.87 4.21
CA MET A 1 -3.94 25.77 4.22
C MET A 1 -3.36 24.67 5.08
N SER A 2 -4.04 24.18 6.10
CA SER A 2 -3.49 23.10 6.93
C SER A 2 -3.42 21.82 6.09
N GLU A 3 -2.25 21.23 6.00
CA GLU A 3 -2.03 19.95 5.37
C GLU A 3 -2.88 18.89 6.10
N LYS A 4 -3.68 18.11 5.36
CA LYS A 4 -4.47 17.05 5.97
C LYS A 4 -3.52 15.93 6.40
N THR A 5 -3.67 15.47 7.64
CA THR A 5 -2.87 14.38 8.22
C THR A 5 -3.71 13.15 8.51
N MET A 6 -3.06 12.03 8.67
CA MET A 6 -3.63 10.75 9.09
C MET A 6 -2.74 10.08 10.12
N LYS A 7 -3.27 9.13 10.88
CA LYS A 7 -2.48 8.29 11.78
C LYS A 7 -1.81 7.16 11.00
N ALA A 8 -0.53 6.93 11.29
CA ALA A 8 0.22 5.81 10.76
C ALA A 8 1.18 5.23 11.81
N LEU A 9 1.40 3.94 11.73
CA LEU A 9 2.38 3.25 12.56
C LEU A 9 3.73 3.23 11.82
N VAL A 10 4.65 4.06 12.27
CA VAL A 10 5.95 4.25 11.62
C VAL A 10 7.03 3.44 12.32
N LEU A 11 7.68 2.53 11.61
CA LEU A 11 8.90 1.86 12.04
C LEU A 11 10.08 2.80 11.77
N GLU A 12 10.64 3.41 12.82
CA GLU A 12 11.71 4.40 12.72
C GLU A 12 13.10 3.77 12.60
N GLU A 13 13.29 2.70 13.30
CA GLU A 13 14.49 1.84 13.30
C GLU A 13 14.11 0.46 13.87
N ALA A 14 15.03 -0.48 13.86
CA ALA A 14 14.79 -1.81 14.44
C ALA A 14 14.29 -1.67 15.90
N PHE A 15 13.22 -2.40 16.23
CA PHE A 15 12.55 -2.42 17.53
C PHE A 15 11.90 -1.11 17.97
N LYS A 16 11.81 -0.09 17.09
CA LYS A 16 11.23 1.19 17.44
C LYS A 16 10.07 1.58 16.49
N VAL A 17 8.87 1.40 16.96
CA VAL A 17 7.62 1.73 16.26
C VAL A 17 6.87 2.82 17.03
N ASN A 18 6.40 3.85 16.31
CA ASN A 18 5.63 4.93 16.90
C ASN A 18 4.38 5.23 16.07
N LEU A 19 3.27 5.49 16.75
CA LEU A 19 2.07 6.04 16.13
C LEU A 19 2.29 7.54 15.91
N LYS A 20 2.22 7.98 14.65
CA LYS A 20 2.47 9.37 14.25
C LYS A 20 1.35 9.94 13.39
N ASP A 21 1.24 11.25 13.43
CA ASP A 21 0.54 12.02 12.40
C ASP A 21 1.48 12.20 11.20
N VAL A 22 1.07 11.69 10.05
CA VAL A 22 1.78 11.80 8.78
C VAL A 22 0.88 12.49 7.75
N PRO A 23 1.43 13.10 6.70
CA PRO A 23 0.61 13.66 5.63
C PRO A 23 -0.34 12.62 5.04
N LEU A 24 -1.58 13.04 4.72
CA LEU A 24 -2.50 12.21 3.96
C LEU A 24 -1.87 11.93 2.59
N PRO A 25 -1.83 10.65 2.10
CA PRO A 25 -1.16 10.35 0.86
C PRO A 25 -1.85 11.01 -0.33
N GLU A 26 -1.05 11.61 -1.21
CA GLU A 26 -1.51 12.12 -2.50
C GLU A 26 -2.04 10.98 -3.37
N VAL A 27 -2.94 11.33 -4.29
CA VAL A 27 -3.52 10.39 -5.26
C VAL A 27 -3.07 10.81 -6.66
N PRO A 28 -1.93 10.31 -7.16
CA PRO A 28 -1.48 10.58 -8.52
C PRO A 28 -2.47 10.06 -9.56
N ASN A 29 -2.39 10.54 -10.80
CA ASN A 29 -3.21 10.00 -11.88
C ASN A 29 -2.98 8.48 -12.05
N GLY A 30 -4.06 7.70 -12.15
CA GLY A 30 -4.04 6.24 -12.19
C GLY A 30 -3.98 5.57 -10.81
N TYR A 31 -4.11 6.33 -9.71
CA TYR A 31 -4.11 5.84 -8.35
C TYR A 31 -5.47 5.98 -7.66
N ALA A 32 -5.65 5.18 -6.64
CA ALA A 32 -6.76 5.31 -5.70
C ALA A 32 -6.22 5.39 -4.27
N ARG A 33 -6.89 6.19 -3.44
CA ARG A 33 -6.70 6.18 -1.99
C ARG A 33 -7.72 5.25 -1.37
N VAL A 34 -7.25 4.35 -0.54
CA VAL A 34 -8.05 3.36 0.15
C VAL A 34 -8.03 3.65 1.65
N LYS A 35 -9.20 3.82 2.25
CA LYS A 35 -9.39 3.90 3.71
C LYS A 35 -9.35 2.50 4.28
N MET A 36 -8.45 2.24 5.22
CA MET A 36 -8.28 0.91 5.80
C MET A 36 -9.45 0.50 6.69
N LEU A 37 -9.92 -0.73 6.51
CA LEU A 37 -10.90 -1.41 7.37
C LEU A 37 -10.25 -2.53 8.16
N ALA A 38 -9.35 -3.28 7.53
CA ALA A 38 -8.64 -4.38 8.15
C ALA A 38 -7.21 -4.46 7.62
N ILE A 39 -6.28 -4.75 8.51
CA ILE A 39 -4.85 -4.86 8.22
C ILE A 39 -4.35 -6.11 8.93
N SER A 40 -3.66 -6.99 8.20
CA SER A 40 -2.98 -8.14 8.78
C SER A 40 -1.49 -7.87 8.95
N ILE A 41 -0.90 -8.45 9.99
CA ILE A 41 0.55 -8.39 10.23
C ILE A 41 1.17 -9.67 9.69
N CYS A 42 2.01 -9.53 8.67
CA CYS A 42 2.77 -10.60 8.05
C CYS A 42 4.06 -10.93 8.84
N GLY A 43 4.56 -12.14 8.71
CA GLY A 43 5.87 -12.50 9.25
C GLY A 43 7.01 -11.60 8.76
N SER A 44 6.92 -11.05 7.54
CA SER A 44 7.88 -10.09 7.00
C SER A 44 7.87 -8.74 7.73
N ASP A 45 6.73 -8.29 8.27
CA ASP A 45 6.67 -7.07 9.09
C ASP A 45 7.41 -7.28 10.41
N ILE A 46 7.32 -8.48 10.99
CA ILE A 46 8.06 -8.86 12.20
C ILE A 46 9.56 -8.93 11.91
N HIS A 47 9.95 -9.46 10.72
CA HIS A 47 11.36 -9.45 10.29
C HIS A 47 11.89 -8.02 10.12
N ALA A 48 11.09 -7.14 9.50
CA ALA A 48 11.43 -5.73 9.37
C ALA A 48 11.59 -5.04 10.74
N TYR A 49 10.63 -5.27 11.65
CA TYR A 49 10.68 -4.76 13.02
C TYR A 49 11.96 -5.18 13.76
N LYS A 50 12.41 -6.43 13.57
CA LYS A 50 13.66 -6.96 14.18
C LYS A 50 14.94 -6.49 13.49
N GLY A 51 14.87 -5.69 12.44
CA GLY A 51 16.04 -5.23 11.69
C GLY A 51 16.64 -6.27 10.74
N ASN A 52 15.93 -7.36 10.45
CA ASN A 52 16.43 -8.46 9.63
C ASN A 52 16.09 -8.30 8.14
N SER A 53 15.38 -7.25 7.74
CA SER A 53 15.02 -7.00 6.35
C SER A 53 16.12 -6.23 5.63
N LEU A 54 16.78 -6.86 4.66
CA LEU A 54 17.82 -6.22 3.84
C LEU A 54 17.28 -5.25 2.79
N LEU A 55 15.99 -5.31 2.51
CA LEU A 55 15.34 -4.52 1.45
C LEU A 55 14.63 -3.26 1.99
N LEU A 56 14.47 -3.17 3.31
CA LEU A 56 13.75 -2.09 3.94
C LEU A 56 14.70 -0.96 4.34
N THR A 57 14.29 0.27 4.07
CA THR A 57 14.96 1.49 4.57
C THR A 57 14.09 2.19 5.59
N TYR A 58 14.66 2.59 6.71
CA TYR A 58 13.97 3.34 7.76
C TYR A 58 14.00 4.86 7.48
N PRO A 59 13.00 5.63 7.93
CA PRO A 59 11.74 5.16 8.51
C PRO A 59 10.80 4.58 7.46
N ARG A 60 9.83 3.73 7.87
CA ARG A 60 8.86 3.12 6.96
C ARG A 60 7.52 2.84 7.67
N VAL A 61 6.41 3.15 7.01
CA VAL A 61 5.10 2.58 7.35
C VAL A 61 5.04 1.18 6.77
N LEU A 62 4.89 0.16 7.62
CA LEU A 62 4.80 -1.23 7.22
C LEU A 62 3.38 -1.60 6.74
N GLY A 63 3.18 -2.88 6.40
CA GLY A 63 1.88 -3.48 6.09
C GLY A 63 1.56 -3.54 4.62
N HIS A 64 1.19 -4.74 4.18
CA HIS A 64 0.91 -5.06 2.77
C HIS A 64 -0.19 -6.11 2.60
N GLU A 65 -0.85 -6.53 3.68
CA GLU A 65 -2.04 -7.37 3.69
C GLU A 65 -3.22 -6.50 4.13
N LEU A 66 -3.90 -5.91 3.15
CA LEU A 66 -4.75 -4.76 3.34
C LEU A 66 -6.13 -4.99 2.74
N CYS A 67 -7.16 -4.60 3.49
CA CYS A 67 -8.53 -4.48 3.02
C CYS A 67 -9.10 -3.13 3.44
N GLY A 68 -9.84 -2.49 2.54
CA GLY A 68 -10.40 -1.18 2.82
C GLY A 68 -11.50 -0.79 1.84
N VAL A 69 -11.86 0.47 1.90
CA VAL A 69 -12.87 1.09 1.02
C VAL A 69 -12.21 2.20 0.22
N ILE A 70 -12.49 2.26 -1.06
CA ILE A 70 -11.99 3.33 -1.93
C ILE A 70 -12.58 4.67 -1.47
N ASP A 71 -11.71 5.60 -1.10
CA ASP A 71 -12.03 6.94 -0.63
C ASP A 71 -11.91 7.99 -1.75
N GLU A 72 -10.92 7.83 -2.62
CA GLU A 72 -10.66 8.72 -3.75
C GLU A 72 -10.06 7.95 -4.92
N ILE A 73 -10.41 8.37 -6.15
CA ILE A 73 -9.81 7.86 -7.40
C ILE A 73 -9.39 9.06 -8.22
N ASN A 74 -8.17 9.02 -8.75
CA ASN A 74 -7.68 10.01 -9.71
C ASN A 74 -7.37 9.34 -11.06
N GLY A 75 -8.17 9.67 -12.07
CA GLY A 75 -8.13 9.06 -13.40
C GLY A 75 -9.28 8.11 -13.67
N ASP A 76 -9.10 7.22 -14.66
CA ASP A 76 -10.11 6.21 -14.98
C ASP A 76 -10.09 5.08 -13.94
N GLY A 77 -11.16 4.98 -13.18
CA GLY A 77 -11.36 3.94 -12.17
C GLY A 77 -11.60 2.55 -12.76
N GLY A 78 -11.87 2.44 -14.05
CA GLY A 78 -12.20 1.17 -14.72
C GLY A 78 -13.42 0.49 -14.07
N ALA A 79 -13.19 -0.70 -13.49
CA ALA A 79 -14.24 -1.47 -12.80
C ALA A 79 -14.51 -1.01 -11.36
N PHE A 80 -13.77 -0.01 -10.85
CA PHE A 80 -13.83 0.45 -9.47
C PHE A 80 -14.49 1.83 -9.35
N LYS A 81 -15.17 2.05 -8.22
CA LYS A 81 -15.78 3.33 -7.85
C LYS A 81 -15.53 3.62 -6.37
N ILE A 82 -15.64 4.90 -6.00
CA ILE A 82 -15.60 5.33 -4.59
C ILE A 82 -16.68 4.56 -3.80
N GLY A 83 -16.30 4.03 -2.65
CA GLY A 83 -17.14 3.20 -1.79
C GLY A 83 -17.01 1.69 -2.01
N ASP A 84 -16.34 1.24 -3.08
CA ASP A 84 -16.10 -0.19 -3.29
C ASP A 84 -15.15 -0.75 -2.21
N LYS A 85 -15.50 -1.93 -1.66
CA LYS A 85 -14.64 -2.69 -0.75
C LYS A 85 -13.59 -3.43 -1.59
N VAL A 86 -12.31 -3.24 -1.23
CA VAL A 86 -11.18 -3.76 -2.00
C VAL A 86 -10.11 -4.36 -1.09
N SER A 87 -9.42 -5.37 -1.59
CA SER A 87 -8.11 -5.79 -1.10
C SER A 87 -7.03 -5.19 -2.00
N VAL A 88 -5.82 -5.07 -1.47
CA VAL A 88 -4.69 -4.46 -2.19
C VAL A 88 -3.64 -5.51 -2.51
N PHE A 89 -3.30 -5.64 -3.79
CA PHE A 89 -2.18 -6.46 -4.23
C PHE A 89 -0.86 -5.71 -3.99
N ARG A 90 0.03 -6.30 -3.23
CA ARG A 90 1.21 -5.62 -2.66
C ARG A 90 2.34 -5.29 -3.63
N TYR A 91 2.42 -5.97 -4.78
CA TYR A 91 3.51 -5.81 -5.74
C TYR A 91 3.14 -4.78 -6.81
N ILE A 92 3.92 -3.70 -6.87
CA ILE A 92 3.74 -2.62 -7.86
C ILE A 92 4.80 -2.81 -8.92
N SER A 93 4.39 -3.20 -10.13
CA SER A 93 5.26 -3.38 -11.29
C SER A 93 5.36 -2.10 -12.12
N CYS A 94 6.38 -2.00 -12.97
CA CYS A 94 6.55 -0.82 -13.81
C CYS A 94 5.71 -0.83 -15.10
N GLY A 95 5.13 -1.96 -15.47
CA GLY A 95 4.29 -2.13 -16.66
C GLY A 95 5.04 -2.16 -18.01
N HIS A 96 6.30 -1.71 -18.09
CA HIS A 96 6.97 -1.49 -19.38
C HIS A 96 8.30 -2.24 -19.60
N CYS A 97 8.88 -2.86 -18.57
CA CYS A 97 10.09 -3.67 -18.76
C CYS A 97 9.80 -4.97 -19.52
N VAL A 98 10.85 -5.68 -19.94
CA VAL A 98 10.73 -6.93 -20.69
C VAL A 98 9.84 -7.96 -19.96
N ALA A 99 10.02 -8.10 -18.64
CA ALA A 99 9.22 -9.03 -17.85
C ALA A 99 7.74 -8.64 -17.81
N CYS A 100 7.42 -7.36 -17.56
CA CYS A 100 6.04 -6.87 -17.56
C CYS A 100 5.36 -7.06 -18.92
N ARG A 101 6.06 -6.77 -20.01
CA ARG A 101 5.52 -6.98 -21.37
C ARG A 101 5.28 -8.47 -21.71
N GLN A 102 5.88 -9.38 -20.98
CA GLN A 102 5.68 -10.82 -21.08
C GLN A 102 4.72 -11.37 -20.02
N HIS A 103 3.96 -10.50 -19.33
CA HIS A 103 3.06 -10.88 -18.24
C HIS A 103 3.76 -11.66 -17.10
N ARG A 104 4.98 -11.23 -16.76
CA ARG A 104 5.80 -11.75 -15.65
C ARG A 104 6.14 -10.64 -14.68
N GLU A 105 5.11 -9.97 -14.16
CA GLU A 105 5.23 -8.78 -13.31
C GLU A 105 6.04 -9.07 -12.04
N ASN A 106 6.00 -10.31 -11.55
CA ASN A 106 6.81 -10.77 -10.42
C ASN A 106 8.33 -10.74 -10.69
N CYS A 107 8.74 -10.68 -11.96
CA CYS A 107 10.13 -10.53 -12.39
C CYS A 107 10.45 -9.11 -12.85
N CYS A 108 9.61 -8.13 -12.51
CA CYS A 108 9.82 -6.73 -12.88
C CYS A 108 11.15 -6.20 -12.36
N THR A 109 11.94 -5.59 -13.23
CA THR A 109 13.28 -5.04 -12.86
C THR A 109 13.21 -3.85 -11.92
N SER A 110 12.04 -3.22 -11.79
CA SER A 110 11.77 -2.07 -10.92
C SER A 110 10.62 -2.38 -9.94
N LEU A 111 10.49 -3.64 -9.54
CA LEU A 111 9.42 -4.08 -8.63
C LEU A 111 9.49 -3.33 -7.31
N LYS A 112 8.37 -2.76 -6.89
CA LYS A 112 8.21 -2.18 -5.57
C LYS A 112 7.23 -3.00 -4.75
N VAL A 113 7.42 -3.02 -3.45
CA VAL A 113 6.56 -3.74 -2.50
C VAL A 113 6.08 -2.76 -1.45
N LEU A 114 4.77 -2.72 -1.23
CA LEU A 114 4.15 -1.94 -0.16
C LEU A 114 4.74 -2.34 1.20
N GLY A 115 5.00 -1.35 2.05
CA GLY A 115 5.58 -1.57 3.36
C GLY A 115 7.06 -1.94 3.36
N VAL A 116 7.72 -1.97 2.19
CA VAL A 116 9.15 -2.26 2.03
C VAL A 116 9.84 -1.16 1.23
N HIS A 117 9.52 -1.03 -0.05
CA HIS A 117 10.12 -0.03 -0.96
C HIS A 117 9.34 1.28 -0.98
N VAL A 118 8.04 1.22 -0.71
CA VAL A 118 7.12 2.35 -0.57
C VAL A 118 6.34 2.21 0.72
N GLU A 119 5.66 3.27 1.14
CA GLU A 119 4.87 3.27 2.36
C GLU A 119 3.78 2.21 2.31
N GLY A 120 3.58 1.49 3.40
CA GLY A 120 2.57 0.45 3.56
C GLY A 120 1.27 0.99 4.12
N GLY A 121 0.38 0.07 4.50
CA GLY A 121 -0.97 0.39 4.91
C GLY A 121 -1.28 0.20 6.40
N ILE A 122 -0.26 0.07 7.29
CA ILE A 122 -0.53 0.18 8.74
C ILE A 122 -0.71 1.67 9.07
N ALA A 123 -1.78 2.22 8.50
CA ALA A 123 -2.18 3.62 8.56
C ALA A 123 -3.70 3.72 8.34
N GLU A 124 -4.28 4.91 8.46
CA GLU A 124 -5.70 5.10 8.15
C GLU A 124 -5.99 5.02 6.65
N TYR A 125 -5.04 5.43 5.81
CA TYR A 125 -5.17 5.42 4.34
C TYR A 125 -3.87 4.96 3.68
N VAL A 126 -4.01 4.39 2.48
CA VAL A 126 -2.91 4.10 1.57
C VAL A 126 -3.28 4.54 0.15
N SER A 127 -2.31 5.04 -0.62
CA SER A 127 -2.48 5.34 -2.04
C SER A 127 -1.76 4.31 -2.89
N VAL A 128 -2.48 3.68 -3.82
CA VAL A 128 -1.97 2.58 -4.64
C VAL A 128 -2.45 2.72 -6.09
N PRO A 129 -1.71 2.17 -7.08
CA PRO A 129 -2.22 2.09 -8.45
C PRO A 129 -3.56 1.36 -8.50
N ILE A 130 -4.49 1.82 -9.32
CA ILE A 130 -5.82 1.21 -9.47
C ILE A 130 -5.70 -0.25 -9.91
N GLU A 131 -4.70 -0.59 -10.73
CA GLU A 131 -4.42 -1.96 -11.17
C GLU A 131 -4.04 -2.93 -10.03
N ASN A 132 -3.63 -2.39 -8.87
CA ASN A 132 -3.33 -3.18 -7.67
C ASN A 132 -4.56 -3.46 -6.79
N LEU A 133 -5.75 -2.99 -7.18
CA LEU A 133 -6.98 -3.22 -6.44
C LEU A 133 -7.64 -4.53 -6.87
N LEU A 134 -8.16 -5.26 -5.90
CA LEU A 134 -8.93 -6.49 -6.08
C LEU A 134 -10.30 -6.29 -5.42
N LYS A 135 -11.40 -6.51 -6.17
CA LYS A 135 -12.74 -6.42 -5.57
C LYS A 135 -12.93 -7.50 -4.52
N VAL A 136 -13.42 -7.10 -3.37
CA VAL A 136 -13.89 -8.01 -2.34
C VAL A 136 -15.36 -8.34 -2.64
N PRO A 137 -15.76 -9.64 -2.62
CA PRO A 137 -17.16 -10.01 -2.80
C PRO A 137 -18.07 -9.34 -1.77
N GLU A 138 -19.28 -8.92 -2.19
CA GLU A 138 -20.24 -8.27 -1.29
C GLU A 138 -20.67 -9.17 -0.11
N THR A 139 -20.57 -10.48 -0.30
CA THR A 139 -20.90 -11.50 0.71
C THR A 139 -19.83 -11.70 1.78
N MET A 140 -18.67 -11.01 1.62
CA MET A 140 -17.57 -11.09 2.58
C MET A 140 -17.65 -9.91 3.56
N ASP A 141 -17.77 -10.21 4.85
CA ASP A 141 -17.80 -9.23 5.94
C ASP A 141 -16.42 -8.62 6.23
#